data_62033c7cc1d52581d19ffe169eafde4b
#
_entry.id   62033c7cc1d52581d19ffe169eafde4b
#
_cell.length_a   1.000
_cell.length_b   1.000
_cell.length_c   1.000
_cell.angle_alpha   90.00
_cell.angle_beta   90.00
_cell.angle_gamma   90.00
#
_symmetry.space_group_name_H-M   'P 1'
#
loop_
_entity.id
_entity.type
_entity.pdbx_description
1 polymer ?
#
loop_
_entity_poly.entity_id
_entity_poly.type
_entity_poly.pdbx_seq_one_letter_code
_entity_poly.pdbx_strand_id
1 'polypeptide(L)'
;MIELLSVHFTAHLAELLKPFEQADGRKLTLVIHAGTPKTGTTSIQTYLDKKQRKLRGKGILYPHNLEKVQNPTAPKHQWLEKNLVTTHLQHLLENFDNIISQVKNDTHTIILSSEGIYNYWWDFPDQSKSILSELAKLFDIEIWVWFRQPLAFIESYYKQCIRNPQIASNGCYGKDLSFAEMLDIE
;
A
#
# COMPACT_ATOMS: atom_id res chain seq x y z
N MET A 1 18.91 -19.17 3.51
CA MET A 1 17.50 -19.34 3.94
C MET A 1 16.60 -18.21 3.41
N ILE A 2 17.01 -16.95 3.45
CA ILE A 2 16.24 -15.78 2.97
C ILE A 2 16.03 -15.83 1.45
N GLU A 3 17.06 -16.13 0.67
CA GLU A 3 16.97 -16.29 -0.79
C GLU A 3 16.01 -17.41 -1.22
N LEU A 4 15.98 -18.51 -0.50
CA LEU A 4 15.05 -19.61 -0.80
C LEU A 4 13.58 -19.21 -0.61
N LEU A 5 13.27 -18.38 0.38
CA LEU A 5 11.90 -17.89 0.62
C LEU A 5 11.45 -16.89 -0.45
N SER A 6 12.33 -15.98 -0.88
CA SER A 6 11.99 -15.02 -1.95
C SER A 6 11.84 -15.72 -3.30
N VAL A 7 12.66 -16.70 -3.61
CA VAL A 7 12.54 -17.51 -4.84
C VAL A 7 11.25 -18.32 -4.84
N HIS A 8 10.90 -18.94 -3.70
CA HIS A 8 9.64 -19.68 -3.59
C HIS A 8 8.42 -18.76 -3.74
N PHE A 9 8.45 -17.58 -3.11
CA PHE A 9 7.44 -16.55 -3.25
C PHE A 9 7.22 -16.15 -4.71
N THR A 10 8.32 -15.87 -5.43
CA THR A 10 8.26 -15.46 -6.84
C THR A 10 7.77 -16.59 -7.74
N ALA A 11 8.24 -17.80 -7.54
CA ALA A 11 7.83 -18.96 -8.34
C ALA A 11 6.34 -19.25 -8.17
N HIS A 12 5.83 -19.19 -6.94
CA HIS A 12 4.41 -19.39 -6.66
C HIS A 12 3.53 -18.33 -7.35
N LEU A 13 3.88 -17.05 -7.19
CA LEU A 13 3.12 -15.96 -7.85
C LEU A 13 3.22 -16.02 -9.38
N ALA A 14 4.36 -16.42 -9.93
CA ALA A 14 4.53 -16.59 -11.37
C ALA A 14 3.56 -17.64 -11.91
N GLU A 15 3.41 -18.78 -11.24
CA GLU A 15 2.45 -19.82 -11.63
C GLU A 15 1.00 -19.29 -11.61
N LEU A 16 0.63 -18.53 -10.58
CA LEU A 16 -0.71 -17.95 -10.47
C LEU A 16 -1.00 -16.88 -11.53
N LEU A 17 0.04 -16.18 -11.99
CA LEU A 17 -0.08 -15.12 -12.99
C LEU A 17 -0.08 -15.63 -14.43
N LYS A 18 0.43 -16.84 -14.71
CA LYS A 18 0.47 -17.44 -16.06
C LYS A 18 -0.85 -17.30 -16.84
N PRO A 19 -2.04 -17.55 -16.26
CA PRO A 19 -3.29 -17.42 -17.00
C PRO A 19 -3.61 -15.99 -17.47
N PHE A 20 -2.93 -14.99 -16.90
CA PHE A 20 -3.18 -13.57 -17.14
C PHE A 20 -2.07 -12.90 -17.95
N GLU A 21 -1.06 -13.66 -18.37
CA GLU A 21 -0.04 -13.17 -19.31
C GLU A 21 -0.71 -12.80 -20.64
N GLN A 22 -0.47 -11.58 -21.07
CA GLN A 22 -1.03 -11.12 -22.33
C GLN A 22 -0.30 -11.75 -23.53
N ALA A 23 -1.01 -11.97 -24.62
CA ALA A 23 -0.46 -12.60 -25.82
C ALA A 23 0.73 -11.82 -26.43
N ASP A 24 0.87 -10.55 -26.13
CA ASP A 24 1.97 -9.67 -26.53
C ASP A 24 3.11 -9.60 -25.49
N GLY A 25 3.06 -10.43 -24.45
CA GLY A 25 4.08 -10.50 -23.39
C GLY A 25 4.01 -9.38 -22.35
N ARG A 26 2.97 -8.53 -22.38
CA ARG A 26 2.80 -7.50 -21.35
C ARG A 26 2.38 -8.13 -20.04
N LYS A 27 2.99 -7.63 -18.94
CA LYS A 27 2.65 -8.00 -17.57
C LYS A 27 1.44 -7.18 -17.10
N LEU A 28 0.82 -7.64 -16.00
CA LEU A 28 -0.13 -6.82 -15.26
C LEU A 28 0.61 -5.61 -14.65
N THR A 29 0.01 -4.43 -14.75
CA THR A 29 0.50 -3.25 -14.04
C THR A 29 0.08 -3.31 -12.58
N LEU A 30 1.04 -3.22 -11.66
CA LEU A 30 0.81 -3.08 -10.23
C LEU A 30 1.06 -1.64 -9.81
N VAL A 31 0.00 -0.89 -9.62
CA VAL A 31 0.08 0.47 -9.09
C VAL A 31 0.11 0.42 -7.57
N ILE A 32 1.18 0.96 -6.97
CA ILE A 32 1.29 1.19 -5.53
C ILE A 32 1.05 2.67 -5.26
N HIS A 33 -0.18 3.01 -4.85
CA HIS A 33 -0.50 4.34 -4.35
C HIS A 33 0.09 4.48 -2.95
N ALA A 34 1.32 4.95 -2.89
CA ALA A 34 2.07 5.11 -1.64
C ALA A 34 1.67 6.40 -0.90
N GLY A 35 1.08 7.37 -1.59
CA GLY A 35 0.64 8.67 -1.08
C GLY A 35 1.76 9.39 -0.34
N THR A 36 1.54 10.63 0.09
CA THR A 36 2.03 11.06 1.40
C THR A 36 0.83 11.24 2.31
N PRO A 37 0.97 11.12 3.64
CA PRO A 37 -0.13 11.44 4.53
C PRO A 37 -0.64 12.87 4.26
N LYS A 38 -1.91 13.12 4.55
CA LYS A 38 -2.53 14.46 4.42
C LYS A 38 -2.64 15.04 2.99
N THR A 39 -2.50 14.21 1.97
CA THR A 39 -2.68 14.59 0.55
C THR A 39 -4.05 14.19 -0.03
N GLY A 40 -5.00 13.79 0.82
CA GLY A 40 -6.34 13.37 0.39
C GLY A 40 -6.44 11.88 0.07
N THR A 41 -5.48 11.09 0.49
CA THR A 41 -5.41 9.63 0.27
C THR A 41 -6.69 8.91 0.68
N THR A 42 -7.27 9.23 1.83
CA THR A 42 -8.55 8.68 2.29
C THR A 42 -9.69 8.91 1.28
N SER A 43 -9.74 10.09 0.65
CA SER A 43 -10.75 10.40 -0.38
C SER A 43 -10.54 9.57 -1.64
N ILE A 44 -9.29 9.39 -2.07
CA ILE A 44 -8.91 8.54 -3.21
C ILE A 44 -9.29 7.09 -2.91
N GLN A 45 -8.90 6.55 -1.75
CA GLN A 45 -9.19 5.18 -1.32
C GLN A 45 -10.72 4.92 -1.28
N THR A 46 -11.46 5.83 -0.68
CA THR A 46 -12.93 5.75 -0.62
C THR A 46 -13.55 5.82 -2.02
N TYR A 47 -13.01 6.65 -2.90
CA TYR A 47 -13.49 6.73 -4.28
C TYR A 47 -13.22 5.43 -5.05
N LEU A 48 -12.01 4.90 -4.97
CA LEU A 48 -11.63 3.65 -5.64
C LEU A 48 -12.51 2.49 -5.16
N ASP A 49 -12.72 2.39 -3.85
CA ASP A 49 -13.58 1.36 -3.25
C ASP A 49 -15.03 1.47 -3.73
N LYS A 50 -15.63 2.66 -3.64
CA LYS A 50 -17.00 2.89 -4.12
C LYS A 50 -17.18 2.68 -5.62
N LYS A 51 -16.11 2.78 -6.40
CA LYS A 51 -16.15 2.65 -7.87
C LYS A 51 -15.61 1.32 -8.40
N GLN A 52 -15.37 0.35 -7.54
CA GLN A 52 -14.80 -0.95 -7.92
C GLN A 52 -15.49 -1.59 -9.14
N ARG A 53 -16.84 -1.61 -9.17
CA ARG A 53 -17.57 -2.16 -10.31
C ARG A 53 -17.26 -1.42 -11.62
N LYS A 54 -17.17 -0.09 -11.59
CA LYS A 54 -16.84 0.74 -12.77
C LYS A 54 -15.38 0.55 -13.19
N LEU A 55 -14.47 0.43 -12.23
CA LEU A 55 -13.06 0.17 -12.46
C LEU A 55 -12.86 -1.22 -13.10
N ARG A 56 -13.52 -2.24 -12.58
CA ARG A 56 -13.48 -3.59 -13.15
C ARG A 56 -13.95 -3.62 -14.61
N GLY A 57 -15.00 -2.88 -14.95
CA GLY A 57 -15.44 -2.74 -16.35
C GLY A 57 -14.46 -1.98 -17.26
N LYS A 58 -13.35 -1.47 -16.68
CA LYS A 58 -12.23 -0.87 -17.40
C LYS A 58 -10.93 -1.66 -17.24
N GLY A 59 -11.00 -2.90 -16.79
CA GLY A 59 -9.82 -3.75 -16.58
C GLY A 59 -8.96 -3.34 -15.38
N ILE A 60 -9.50 -2.56 -14.44
CA ILE A 60 -8.77 -2.09 -13.25
C ILE A 60 -9.33 -2.79 -12.02
N LEU A 61 -8.47 -3.48 -11.29
CA LEU A 61 -8.79 -4.12 -10.02
C LEU A 61 -8.31 -3.24 -8.86
N TYR A 62 -9.25 -2.75 -8.04
CA TYR A 62 -8.97 -2.30 -6.68
C TYR A 62 -9.46 -3.42 -5.76
N PRO A 63 -8.56 -4.26 -5.21
CA PRO A 63 -8.99 -5.47 -4.50
C PRO A 63 -9.73 -5.11 -3.20
N HIS A 64 -10.65 -5.97 -2.81
CA HIS A 64 -11.25 -5.86 -1.48
C HIS A 64 -10.17 -6.05 -0.42
N ASN A 65 -10.19 -5.19 0.58
CA ASN A 65 -9.33 -5.36 1.73
C ASN A 65 -9.76 -6.61 2.51
N LEU A 66 -8.86 -7.58 2.61
CA LEU A 66 -9.11 -8.86 3.28
C LEU A 66 -8.90 -8.80 4.78
N GLU A 67 -8.13 -7.83 5.25
CA GLU A 67 -8.08 -7.54 6.67
C GLU A 67 -9.47 -7.05 7.09
N LYS A 68 -10.09 -7.75 8.02
CA LYS A 68 -11.17 -7.21 8.85
C LYS A 68 -10.54 -6.14 9.74
N VAL A 69 -10.26 -5.00 9.13
CA VAL A 69 -9.57 -3.90 9.78
C VAL A 69 -10.45 -3.38 10.88
N GLN A 70 -9.89 -3.29 12.09
CA GLN A 70 -10.52 -2.69 13.26
C GLN A 70 -10.90 -1.22 13.06
N ASN A 71 -10.58 -0.62 11.90
CA ASN A 71 -10.91 0.75 11.57
C ASN A 71 -11.55 0.84 10.17
N PRO A 72 -12.90 0.91 10.09
CA PRO A 72 -13.65 0.89 8.83
C PRO A 72 -13.60 2.20 8.03
N THR A 73 -12.78 3.18 8.44
CA THR A 73 -12.87 4.54 7.89
C THR A 73 -12.23 4.73 6.52
N ALA A 74 -11.36 3.84 6.07
CA ALA A 74 -10.81 3.87 4.71
C ALA A 74 -10.40 2.47 4.24
N PRO A 75 -10.78 2.09 3.01
CA PRO A 75 -10.42 0.82 2.40
C PRO A 75 -8.96 0.87 1.93
N LYS A 76 -8.04 0.64 2.87
CA LYS A 76 -6.58 0.67 2.67
C LYS A 76 -6.02 -0.73 2.58
N HIS A 77 -4.87 -0.87 1.92
CA HIS A 77 -4.08 -2.09 1.88
C HIS A 77 -2.89 -2.00 2.85
N GLN A 78 -3.16 -1.69 4.13
CA GLN A 78 -2.13 -1.53 5.16
C GLN A 78 -1.33 -2.81 5.45
N TRP A 79 -1.89 -3.96 5.13
CA TRP A 79 -1.18 -5.23 5.22
C TRP A 79 0.13 -5.22 4.41
N LEU A 80 0.18 -4.46 3.31
CA LEU A 80 1.38 -4.42 2.45
C LEU A 80 2.58 -3.83 3.20
N GLU A 81 2.45 -2.61 3.74
CA GLU A 81 3.55 -2.02 4.50
C GLU A 81 3.86 -2.78 5.78
N LYS A 82 2.84 -3.24 6.51
CA LYS A 82 3.04 -4.00 7.75
C LYS A 82 3.85 -5.27 7.52
N ASN A 83 3.50 -6.05 6.50
CA ASN A 83 4.21 -7.27 6.18
C ASN A 83 5.61 -7.00 5.62
N LEU A 84 5.81 -5.88 4.92
CA LEU A 84 7.14 -5.46 4.48
C LEU A 84 8.02 -5.00 5.64
N VAL A 85 7.51 -4.23 6.60
CA VAL A 85 8.27 -3.80 7.78
C VAL A 85 8.62 -4.99 8.68
N THR A 86 7.68 -5.92 8.87
CA THR A 86 7.85 -7.06 9.79
C THR A 86 8.40 -8.32 9.14
N THR A 87 8.62 -8.31 7.82
CA THR A 87 9.07 -9.49 7.05
C THR A 87 8.17 -10.72 7.18
N HIS A 88 6.87 -10.52 7.38
CA HIS A 88 5.88 -11.60 7.43
C HIS A 88 5.51 -12.08 6.02
N LEU A 89 6.45 -12.81 5.38
CA LEU A 89 6.35 -13.22 3.98
C LEU A 89 5.16 -14.14 3.69
N GLN A 90 4.81 -15.02 4.62
CA GLN A 90 3.67 -15.91 4.46
C GLN A 90 2.37 -15.12 4.33
N HIS A 91 2.15 -14.13 5.19
CA HIS A 91 0.97 -13.26 5.12
C HIS A 91 0.97 -12.39 3.85
N LEU A 92 2.16 -11.96 3.40
CA LEU A 92 2.30 -11.22 2.14
C LEU A 92 1.84 -12.09 0.97
N LEU A 93 2.29 -13.36 0.94
CA LEU A 93 1.93 -14.34 -0.09
C LEU A 93 0.41 -14.59 -0.10
N GLU A 94 -0.18 -14.89 1.05
CA GLU A 94 -1.63 -15.13 1.20
C GLU A 94 -2.47 -13.95 0.71
N ASN A 95 -2.01 -12.72 0.96
CA ASN A 95 -2.68 -11.52 0.46
C ASN A 95 -2.57 -11.40 -1.07
N PHE A 96 -1.40 -11.70 -1.64
CA PHE A 96 -1.24 -11.71 -3.11
C PHE A 96 -2.06 -12.82 -3.77
N ASP A 97 -2.11 -14.03 -3.21
CA ASP A 97 -2.97 -15.12 -3.67
C ASP A 97 -4.42 -14.68 -3.79
N ASN A 98 -4.90 -14.02 -2.73
CA ASN A 98 -6.27 -13.52 -2.70
C ASN A 98 -6.49 -12.39 -3.73
N ILE A 99 -5.53 -11.52 -3.95
CA ILE A 99 -5.62 -10.49 -4.99
C ILE A 99 -5.68 -11.13 -6.36
N ILE A 100 -4.79 -12.08 -6.63
CA ILE A 100 -4.73 -12.76 -7.93
C ILE A 100 -6.01 -13.56 -8.20
N SER A 101 -6.61 -14.17 -7.17
CA SER A 101 -7.91 -14.85 -7.31
C SER A 101 -9.06 -13.92 -7.74
N GLN A 102 -8.91 -12.61 -7.57
CA GLN A 102 -9.86 -11.59 -8.00
C GLN A 102 -9.58 -11.06 -9.43
N VAL A 103 -8.42 -11.38 -10.01
CA VAL A 103 -8.05 -10.99 -11.38
C VAL A 103 -8.94 -11.70 -12.38
N LYS A 104 -9.30 -11.03 -13.46
CA LYS A 104 -10.05 -11.55 -14.59
C LYS A 104 -9.24 -11.40 -15.87
N ASN A 105 -9.65 -12.08 -16.94
CA ASN A 105 -8.95 -12.04 -18.23
C ASN A 105 -8.84 -10.64 -18.85
N ASP A 106 -9.76 -9.74 -18.53
CA ASP A 106 -9.75 -8.35 -18.98
C ASP A 106 -9.02 -7.40 -18.02
N THR A 107 -8.52 -7.90 -16.88
CA THR A 107 -7.76 -7.10 -15.93
C THR A 107 -6.36 -6.82 -16.46
N HIS A 108 -5.97 -5.57 -16.50
CA HIS A 108 -4.62 -5.15 -16.90
C HIS A 108 -3.91 -4.32 -15.80
N THR A 109 -4.64 -3.82 -14.80
CA THR A 109 -4.08 -2.99 -13.74
C THR A 109 -4.65 -3.40 -12.38
N ILE A 110 -3.78 -3.55 -11.40
CA ILE A 110 -4.11 -3.74 -9.98
C ILE A 110 -3.65 -2.50 -9.23
N ILE A 111 -4.51 -1.92 -8.40
CA ILE A 111 -4.16 -0.76 -7.57
C ILE A 111 -4.18 -1.16 -6.11
N LEU A 112 -3.03 -1.08 -5.44
CA LEU A 112 -2.90 -1.17 -3.98
C LEU A 112 -2.67 0.22 -3.40
N SER A 113 -3.30 0.55 -2.29
CA SER A 113 -3.16 1.86 -1.66
C SER A 113 -2.79 1.72 -0.20
N SER A 114 -1.60 2.21 0.15
CA SER A 114 -1.11 2.29 1.53
C SER A 114 -0.16 3.46 1.70
N GLU A 115 -0.56 4.41 2.54
CA GLU A 115 0.26 5.60 2.88
C GLU A 115 1.52 5.21 3.65
N GLY A 116 1.49 4.09 4.37
CA GLY A 116 2.61 3.59 5.15
C GLY A 116 3.82 3.22 4.29
N ILE A 117 3.62 2.88 3.02
CA ILE A 117 4.73 2.61 2.10
C ILE A 117 5.66 3.83 2.02
N TYR A 118 5.13 5.04 1.84
CA TYR A 118 5.95 6.25 1.82
C TYR A 118 6.60 6.54 3.18
N ASN A 119 5.89 6.31 4.27
CA ASN A 119 6.37 6.64 5.61
C ASN A 119 7.48 5.71 6.10
N TYR A 120 7.52 4.46 5.64
CA TYR A 120 8.37 3.40 6.21
C TYR A 120 9.30 2.73 5.22
N TRP A 121 9.37 3.16 3.94
CA TRP A 121 10.19 2.49 2.93
C TRP A 121 11.68 2.45 3.28
N TRP A 122 12.19 3.45 3.99
CA TRP A 122 13.60 3.48 4.47
C TRP A 122 13.86 2.50 5.61
N ASP A 123 12.81 2.12 6.34
CA ASP A 123 12.89 1.13 7.43
C ASP A 123 12.69 -0.29 6.92
N PHE A 124 12.43 -0.48 5.62
CA PHE A 124 12.25 -1.81 5.07
C PHE A 124 13.55 -2.61 5.16
N PRO A 125 13.53 -3.80 5.79
CA PRO A 125 14.65 -4.71 5.79
C PRO A 125 15.07 -5.11 4.37
N ASP A 126 16.33 -5.50 4.18
CA ASP A 126 16.83 -5.90 2.86
C ASP A 126 16.06 -7.08 2.26
N GLN A 127 15.53 -7.96 3.10
CA GLN A 127 14.64 -9.03 2.68
C GLN A 127 13.38 -8.48 1.99
N SER A 128 12.76 -7.44 2.53
CA SER A 128 11.57 -6.81 1.94
C SER A 128 11.89 -6.06 0.65
N LYS A 129 13.06 -5.43 0.58
CA LYS A 129 13.56 -4.82 -0.67
C LYS A 129 13.78 -5.88 -1.76
N SER A 130 14.33 -7.05 -1.38
CA SER A 130 14.48 -8.18 -2.29
C SER A 130 13.13 -8.65 -2.84
N ILE A 131 12.10 -8.75 -2.00
CA ILE A 131 10.75 -9.14 -2.43
C ILE A 131 10.14 -8.12 -3.39
N LEU A 132 10.31 -6.82 -3.14
CA LEU A 132 9.85 -5.78 -4.05
C LEU A 132 10.55 -5.89 -5.41
N SER A 133 11.84 -6.23 -5.41
CA SER A 133 12.59 -6.50 -6.64
C SER A 133 12.08 -7.74 -7.38
N GLU A 134 11.69 -8.79 -6.66
CA GLU A 134 11.09 -9.99 -7.24
C GLU A 134 9.70 -9.68 -7.82
N LEU A 135 8.86 -8.91 -7.11
CA LEU A 135 7.58 -8.46 -7.63
C LEU A 135 7.72 -7.67 -8.94
N ALA A 136 8.78 -6.86 -9.08
CA ALA A 136 9.08 -6.12 -10.31
C ALA A 136 9.45 -7.03 -11.50
N LYS A 137 9.80 -8.28 -11.27
CA LYS A 137 9.96 -9.27 -12.35
C LYS A 137 8.62 -9.80 -12.86
N LEU A 138 7.58 -9.78 -12.02
CA LEU A 138 6.26 -10.34 -12.31
C LEU A 138 5.24 -9.30 -12.78
N PHE A 139 5.40 -8.08 -12.34
CA PHE A 139 4.50 -6.95 -12.64
C PHE A 139 5.27 -5.77 -13.24
N ASP A 140 4.58 -4.96 -14.02
CA ASP A 140 5.02 -3.61 -14.32
C ASP A 140 4.61 -2.72 -13.16
N ILE A 141 5.58 -2.35 -12.29
CA ILE A 141 5.29 -1.62 -11.06
C ILE A 141 5.31 -0.11 -11.31
N GLU A 142 4.22 0.55 -10.94
CA GLU A 142 4.12 2.01 -10.88
C GLU A 142 3.92 2.46 -9.44
N ILE A 143 4.72 3.43 -8.98
CA ILE A 143 4.58 4.02 -7.65
C ILE A 143 3.99 5.42 -7.79
N TRP A 144 2.77 5.61 -7.26
CA TRP A 144 2.09 6.89 -7.28
C TRP A 144 2.22 7.59 -5.94
N VAL A 145 2.86 8.77 -5.97
CA VAL A 145 3.09 9.61 -4.79
C VAL A 145 2.57 11.02 -5.06
N TRP A 146 1.78 11.56 -4.15
CA TRP A 146 1.32 12.94 -4.19
C TRP A 146 1.94 13.72 -3.05
N PHE A 147 2.41 14.90 -3.35
CA PHE A 147 2.91 15.84 -2.36
C PHE A 147 1.92 16.98 -2.18
N ARG A 148 1.83 17.48 -0.96
CA ARG A 148 1.10 18.68 -0.62
C ARG A 148 2.09 19.82 -0.38
N GLN A 149 1.64 21.05 -0.61
CA GLN A 149 2.40 22.23 -0.26
C GLN A 149 2.80 22.15 1.24
N PRO A 150 4.09 22.37 1.60
CA PRO A 150 4.62 22.06 2.93
C PRO A 150 3.85 22.68 4.08
N LEU A 151 3.53 23.98 4.02
CA LEU A 151 2.78 24.66 5.09
C LEU A 151 1.40 24.06 5.28
N ALA A 152 0.70 23.78 4.18
CA ALA A 152 -0.62 23.15 4.23
C ALA A 152 -0.56 21.71 4.74
N PHE A 153 0.54 20.99 4.48
CA PHE A 153 0.79 19.68 5.06
C PHE A 153 0.95 19.78 6.59
N ILE A 154 1.86 20.63 7.06
CA ILE A 154 2.17 20.81 8.48
C ILE A 154 0.91 21.25 9.26
N GLU A 155 0.16 22.22 8.74
CA GLU A 155 -1.12 22.65 9.35
C GLU A 155 -2.11 21.49 9.47
N SER A 156 -2.24 20.67 8.41
CA SER A 156 -3.13 19.51 8.40
C SER A 156 -2.67 18.42 9.36
N TYR A 157 -1.36 18.25 9.51
CA TYR A 157 -0.76 17.30 10.44
C TYR A 157 -0.95 17.75 11.89
N TYR A 158 -0.73 19.01 12.19
CA TYR A 158 -0.99 19.62 13.51
C TYR A 158 -2.44 19.37 13.95
N LYS A 159 -3.41 19.65 13.08
CA LYS A 159 -4.83 19.38 13.36
C LYS A 159 -5.10 17.90 13.65
N GLN A 160 -4.33 17.00 13.05
CA GLN A 160 -4.44 15.57 13.32
C GLN A 160 -3.81 15.22 14.69
N CYS A 161 -2.67 15.80 15.04
CA CYS A 161 -2.02 15.57 16.32
C CYS A 161 -2.95 15.93 17.50
N ILE A 162 -3.65 17.06 17.41
CA ILE A 162 -4.62 17.48 18.45
C ILE A 162 -5.81 16.54 18.53
N ARG A 163 -6.32 16.04 17.40
CA ARG A 163 -7.56 15.24 17.34
C ARG A 163 -7.37 13.77 17.68
N ASN A 164 -6.20 13.24 17.44
CA ASN A 164 -5.93 11.82 17.63
C ASN A 164 -5.66 11.55 19.12
N PRO A 165 -6.06 10.36 19.63
CA PRO A 165 -5.69 9.96 20.98
C PRO A 165 -4.18 9.79 21.10
N GLN A 166 -3.69 9.97 22.30
CA GLN A 166 -2.28 9.76 22.62
C GLN A 166 -1.89 8.30 22.33
N ILE A 167 -0.79 8.12 21.58
CA ILE A 167 -0.18 6.81 21.31
C ILE A 167 1.33 6.90 21.54
N ALA A 168 1.92 5.84 22.07
CA ALA A 168 3.34 5.81 22.41
C ALA A 168 4.28 5.97 21.19
N SER A 169 3.83 5.53 20.01
CA SER A 169 4.60 5.59 18.78
C SER A 169 4.60 6.95 18.08
N ASN A 170 3.85 7.94 18.59
CA ASN A 170 3.81 9.28 18.00
C ASN A 170 3.92 10.36 19.08
N GLY A 171 5.00 11.12 19.03
CA GLY A 171 5.31 12.16 20.03
C GLY A 171 4.32 13.32 20.09
N CYS A 172 3.50 13.53 19.03
CA CYS A 172 2.59 14.67 18.93
C CYS A 172 1.14 14.33 19.26
N TYR A 173 0.72 13.06 19.09
CA TYR A 173 -0.70 12.69 19.19
C TYR A 173 -1.26 12.83 20.60
N GLY A 174 -2.43 13.47 20.70
CA GLY A 174 -3.18 13.63 21.94
C GLY A 174 -2.51 14.54 22.97
N LYS A 175 -1.50 15.31 22.55
CA LYS A 175 -0.84 16.31 23.41
C LYS A 175 -1.42 17.70 23.11
N ASP A 176 -1.55 18.49 24.15
CA ASP A 176 -1.92 19.90 24.05
C ASP A 176 -0.65 20.73 23.75
N LEU A 177 -0.23 20.67 22.50
CA LEU A 177 0.94 21.37 21.98
C LEU A 177 0.51 22.57 21.17
N SER A 178 1.19 23.69 21.33
CA SER A 178 1.12 24.77 20.34
C SER A 178 1.72 24.32 19.00
N PHE A 179 1.43 25.05 17.95
CA PHE A 179 2.00 24.75 16.63
C PHE A 179 3.54 24.82 16.61
N ALA A 180 4.11 25.80 17.34
CA ALA A 180 5.55 25.94 17.48
C ALA A 180 6.19 24.74 18.20
N GLU A 181 5.61 24.34 19.35
CA GLU A 181 6.10 23.18 20.09
C GLU A 181 6.04 21.89 19.29
N MET A 182 5.03 21.72 18.43
CA MET A 182 4.95 20.56 17.54
C MET A 182 6.09 20.53 16.52
N LEU A 183 6.52 21.69 16.02
CA LEU A 183 7.63 21.79 15.06
C LEU A 183 9.00 21.47 15.67
N ASP A 184 9.13 21.59 16.99
CA ASP A 184 10.35 21.32 17.74
C ASP A 184 10.46 19.84 18.19
N ILE A 185 9.46 19.02 17.89
CA ILE A 185 9.50 17.58 18.18
C ILE A 185 10.12 16.87 16.96
N GLU A 186 11.35 16.38 17.14
CA GLU A 186 12.04 15.51 16.21
C GLU A 186 11.69 14.03 16.42
#